data_484157f8e5dd10c80f8fee439936d0d2
#
_entry.id   484157f8e5dd10c80f8fee439936d0d2
#
_cell.length_a   1.000
_cell.length_b   1.000
_cell.length_c   1.000
_cell.angle_alpha   90.00
_cell.angle_beta   90.00
_cell.angle_gamma   90.00
#
_symmetry.space_group_name_H-M   'P 1'
#
loop_
_entity.id
_entity.type
_entity.pdbx_description
1 polymer ?
#
loop_
_entity_poly.entity_id
_entity_poly.type
_entity_poly.pdbx_seq_one_letter_code
_entity_poly.pdbx_strand_id
1 'polypeptide(L)'
;MLRKKFLKLSRSLVKIFLPLLFKLFIKLKVNRRVINFLNEKAYHSNQLNDFRKDIKQLLKNEKIIALDVGAQGGFNSDKFFPEKYNFFFEEILIEPIKTEAKKLKNNKYLIEKGLWSEKKSKNLYILGRRPGSSSMFEPDKDNFDIHNIKAKDYENYKVTDTLKVECDTLSNLLLQLNINKLDYLKIDTQGAELEVLKGMKNFRPLLIKVEAHIFSMYKGVPGWNKLLDYLYELNYIAIDLKGIGNHNTRLPAEADIIFIPNFSNDDGKKIIFQSKEKFLSLMLIFGQINLLKIISRRLNLSIDGLENFQDFYFN
;
A
#
# COMPACT_ATOMS: atom_id res chain seq x y z
N MET A 1 -25.62 15.34 30.53
CA MET A 1 -26.96 15.05 29.94
C MET A 1 -27.15 15.74 28.58
N LEU A 2 -26.83 17.02 28.44
CA LEU A 2 -26.95 17.81 27.20
C LEU A 2 -26.11 17.23 26.02
N ARG A 3 -24.86 16.81 26.24
CA ARG A 3 -23.97 16.24 25.20
C ARG A 3 -24.56 14.95 24.60
N LYS A 4 -25.14 14.07 25.39
CA LYS A 4 -25.84 12.85 24.90
C LYS A 4 -27.06 13.16 24.06
N LYS A 5 -27.84 14.19 24.43
CA LYS A 5 -29.04 14.64 23.67
C LYS A 5 -28.59 15.26 22.33
N PHE A 6 -27.53 16.08 22.32
CA PHE A 6 -26.99 16.70 21.11
C PHE A 6 -26.45 15.66 20.13
N LEU A 7 -25.68 14.66 20.62
CA LEU A 7 -25.19 13.54 19.79
C LEU A 7 -26.35 12.68 19.23
N LYS A 8 -27.44 12.50 19.97
CA LYS A 8 -28.61 11.76 19.48
C LYS A 8 -29.35 12.54 18.39
N LEU A 9 -29.49 13.87 18.56
CA LEU A 9 -30.11 14.75 17.58
C LEU A 9 -29.25 14.84 16.29
N SER A 10 -27.94 15.00 16.41
CA SER A 10 -27.04 15.04 15.27
C SER A 10 -27.04 13.73 14.48
N ARG A 11 -27.07 12.57 15.16
CA ARG A 11 -27.22 11.26 14.50
C ARG A 11 -28.55 11.10 13.76
N SER A 12 -29.62 11.64 14.29
CA SER A 12 -30.96 11.60 13.64
C SER A 12 -30.96 12.50 12.39
N LEU A 13 -30.43 13.70 12.50
CA LEU A 13 -30.30 14.61 11.35
C LEU A 13 -29.42 14.03 10.24
N VAL A 14 -28.27 13.43 10.57
CA VAL A 14 -27.40 12.75 9.60
C VAL A 14 -28.14 11.62 8.90
N LYS A 15 -28.92 10.79 9.63
CA LYS A 15 -29.70 9.70 9.03
C LYS A 15 -30.76 10.17 8.04
N ILE A 16 -31.32 11.35 8.21
CA ILE A 16 -32.37 11.92 7.35
C ILE A 16 -31.74 12.65 6.15
N PHE A 17 -30.75 13.51 6.40
CA PHE A 17 -30.18 14.37 5.38
C PHE A 17 -29.15 13.68 4.49
N LEU A 18 -28.38 12.75 5.02
CA LEU A 18 -27.32 12.06 4.24
C LEU A 18 -27.89 11.28 3.04
N PRO A 19 -28.97 10.48 3.19
CA PRO A 19 -29.58 9.80 2.04
C PRO A 19 -30.15 10.74 0.99
N LEU A 20 -30.70 11.90 1.39
CA LEU A 20 -31.20 12.92 0.46
C LEU A 20 -30.07 13.58 -0.33
N LEU A 21 -29.00 13.93 0.35
CA LEU A 21 -27.76 14.41 -0.27
C LEU A 21 -27.16 13.39 -1.24
N PHE A 22 -27.11 12.12 -0.88
CA PHE A 22 -26.64 11.06 -1.75
C PHE A 22 -27.50 10.90 -3.02
N LYS A 23 -28.84 10.95 -2.88
CA LYS A 23 -29.75 10.94 -4.04
C LYS A 23 -29.48 12.11 -4.98
N LEU A 24 -29.23 13.30 -4.42
CA LEU A 24 -28.86 14.48 -5.20
C LEU A 24 -27.51 14.28 -5.95
N PHE A 25 -26.50 13.74 -5.28
CA PHE A 25 -25.19 13.47 -5.89
C PHE A 25 -25.27 12.43 -7.02
N ILE A 26 -26.11 11.40 -6.85
CA ILE A 26 -26.38 10.41 -7.91
C ILE A 26 -27.02 11.10 -9.11
N LYS A 27 -28.05 11.93 -8.88
CA LYS A 27 -28.76 12.68 -9.93
C LYS A 27 -27.83 13.62 -10.68
N LEU A 28 -26.90 14.28 -9.98
CA LEU A 28 -25.88 15.17 -10.57
C LEU A 28 -24.68 14.42 -11.17
N LYS A 29 -24.65 13.10 -11.12
CA LYS A 29 -23.51 12.25 -11.59
C LYS A 29 -22.16 12.60 -10.94
N VAL A 30 -22.16 13.18 -9.74
CA VAL A 30 -20.95 13.54 -8.99
C VAL A 30 -20.69 12.61 -7.80
N ASN A 31 -21.56 11.62 -7.56
CA ASN A 31 -21.49 10.68 -6.45
C ASN A 31 -20.12 10.01 -6.32
N ARG A 32 -19.51 9.57 -7.42
CA ARG A 32 -18.18 8.94 -7.42
C ARG A 32 -17.10 9.87 -6.87
N ARG A 33 -17.10 11.13 -7.31
CA ARG A 33 -16.12 12.14 -6.86
C ARG A 33 -16.29 12.46 -5.38
N VAL A 34 -17.54 12.53 -4.90
CA VAL A 34 -17.84 12.78 -3.48
C VAL A 34 -17.44 11.61 -2.61
N ILE A 35 -17.74 10.38 -3.03
CA ILE A 35 -17.34 9.16 -2.29
C ILE A 35 -15.82 9.08 -2.20
N ASN A 36 -15.11 9.27 -3.31
CA ASN A 36 -13.65 9.25 -3.31
C ASN A 36 -13.08 10.33 -2.38
N PHE A 37 -13.60 11.57 -2.46
CA PHE A 37 -13.19 12.66 -1.57
C PHE A 37 -13.44 12.32 -0.09
N LEU A 38 -14.60 11.77 0.26
CA LEU A 38 -14.92 11.37 1.63
C LEU A 38 -14.02 10.23 2.11
N ASN A 39 -13.76 9.24 1.24
CA ASN A 39 -12.85 8.15 1.55
C ASN A 39 -11.41 8.64 1.75
N GLU A 40 -10.93 9.51 0.86
CA GLU A 40 -9.61 10.14 1.05
C GLU A 40 -9.55 10.94 2.36
N LYS A 41 -10.57 11.73 2.68
CA LYS A 41 -10.61 12.51 3.93
C LYS A 41 -10.70 11.63 5.16
N ALA A 42 -11.49 10.56 5.13
CA ALA A 42 -11.55 9.60 6.22
C ALA A 42 -10.23 8.85 6.40
N TYR A 43 -9.61 8.41 5.30
CA TYR A 43 -8.33 7.72 5.28
C TYR A 43 -7.18 8.63 5.74
N HIS A 44 -7.17 9.88 5.25
CA HIS A 44 -6.14 10.87 5.56
C HIS A 44 -6.48 11.78 6.75
N SER A 45 -7.57 11.55 7.47
CA SER A 45 -7.93 12.40 8.62
C SER A 45 -6.83 12.47 9.68
N ASN A 46 -6.11 11.35 9.89
CA ASN A 46 -4.95 11.28 10.77
C ASN A 46 -3.67 11.88 10.15
N GLN A 47 -3.65 12.12 8.83
CA GLN A 47 -2.51 12.73 8.12
C GLN A 47 -2.56 14.26 8.12
N LEU A 48 -3.60 14.87 8.69
CA LEU A 48 -3.65 16.33 8.91
C LEU A 48 -2.60 16.79 9.94
N ASN A 49 -2.15 15.89 10.81
CA ASN A 49 -1.09 16.16 11.76
C ASN A 49 0.28 16.15 11.08
N ASP A 50 1.18 16.95 11.59
CA ASP A 50 2.57 16.99 11.12
C ASP A 50 3.50 16.31 12.12
N PHE A 51 3.88 15.09 11.82
CA PHE A 51 4.76 14.28 12.66
C PHE A 51 6.25 14.37 12.28
N ARG A 52 6.66 15.31 11.40
CA ARG A 52 8.06 15.39 10.96
C ARG A 52 9.04 15.59 12.12
N LYS A 53 8.65 16.35 13.14
CA LYS A 53 9.48 16.59 14.32
C LYS A 53 9.64 15.31 15.13
N ASP A 54 8.53 14.62 15.40
CA ASP A 54 8.51 13.35 16.13
C ASP A 54 9.32 12.27 15.41
N ILE A 55 9.11 12.12 14.09
CA ILE A 55 9.84 11.15 13.27
C ILE A 55 11.34 11.46 13.25
N LYS A 56 11.73 12.74 13.13
CA LYS A 56 13.13 13.14 13.17
C LYS A 56 13.78 12.78 14.51
N GLN A 57 13.06 12.96 15.61
CA GLN A 57 13.51 12.60 16.96
C GLN A 57 13.69 11.09 17.10
N LEU A 58 12.72 10.29 16.61
CA LEU A 58 12.78 8.84 16.63
C LEU A 58 13.95 8.31 15.81
N LEU A 59 14.10 8.77 14.57
CA LEU A 59 15.10 8.25 13.62
C LEU A 59 16.52 8.74 13.89
N LYS A 60 16.74 9.85 14.61
CA LYS A 60 18.08 10.40 14.94
C LYS A 60 19.02 10.49 13.72
N ASN A 61 18.51 10.90 12.57
CA ASN A 61 19.19 10.98 11.28
C ASN A 61 19.33 9.62 10.51
N GLU A 62 18.87 8.51 11.06
CA GLU A 62 18.75 7.30 10.27
C GLU A 62 17.65 7.44 9.19
N LYS A 63 17.76 6.63 8.14
CA LYS A 63 16.74 6.52 7.09
C LYS A 63 15.97 5.22 7.24
N ILE A 64 14.72 5.26 6.80
CA ILE A 64 13.88 4.09 6.59
C ILE A 64 14.26 3.51 5.24
N ILE A 65 14.77 2.28 5.20
CA ILE A 65 15.11 1.60 3.95
C ILE A 65 13.82 1.09 3.33
N ALA A 66 13.50 1.62 2.15
CA ALA A 66 12.25 1.33 1.43
C ALA A 66 12.54 0.67 0.08
N LEU A 67 11.79 -0.40 -0.23
CA LEU A 67 11.77 -1.02 -1.55
C LEU A 67 10.38 -0.81 -2.17
N ASP A 68 10.35 -0.21 -3.35
CA ASP A 68 9.15 -0.03 -4.17
C ASP A 68 9.26 -0.92 -5.40
N VAL A 69 8.41 -1.96 -5.49
CA VAL A 69 8.36 -2.93 -6.57
C VAL A 69 7.19 -2.61 -7.48
N GLY A 70 7.49 -2.35 -8.77
CA GLY A 70 6.55 -1.71 -9.69
C GLY A 70 6.55 -0.20 -9.46
N ALA A 71 7.73 0.41 -9.52
CA ALA A 71 7.95 1.80 -9.14
C ALA A 71 7.62 2.81 -10.25
N GLN A 72 6.70 2.49 -11.16
CA GLN A 72 6.28 3.42 -12.19
C GLN A 72 5.79 4.74 -11.59
N GLY A 73 6.29 5.86 -12.10
CA GLY A 73 5.99 7.19 -11.58
C GLY A 73 6.85 7.62 -10.37
N GLY A 74 7.66 6.72 -9.81
CA GLY A 74 8.59 6.98 -8.72
C GLY A 74 8.03 6.68 -7.34
N PHE A 75 8.88 6.81 -6.32
CA PHE A 75 8.55 6.52 -4.95
C PHE A 75 7.32 7.29 -4.46
N ASN A 76 6.36 6.57 -3.85
CA ASN A 76 5.11 7.13 -3.33
C ASN A 76 4.30 7.90 -4.39
N SER A 77 4.40 7.48 -5.67
CA SER A 77 3.64 8.09 -6.78
C SER A 77 2.12 7.96 -6.60
N ASP A 78 1.67 6.93 -5.91
CA ASP A 78 0.28 6.68 -5.51
C ASP A 78 -0.20 7.55 -4.33
N LYS A 79 0.72 8.36 -3.74
CA LYS A 79 0.47 9.27 -2.60
C LYS A 79 -0.16 8.55 -1.40
N PHE A 80 0.28 7.34 -1.13
CA PHE A 80 -0.25 6.52 -0.04
C PHE A 80 -0.05 7.15 1.33
N PHE A 81 1.00 7.95 1.45
CA PHE A 81 1.26 8.86 2.57
C PHE A 81 1.71 10.23 2.06
N PRO A 82 1.62 11.31 2.88
CA PRO A 82 1.99 12.66 2.45
C PRO A 82 3.44 12.77 1.97
N GLU A 83 3.65 13.42 0.83
CA GLU A 83 4.98 13.63 0.20
C GLU A 83 6.00 14.30 1.15
N LYS A 84 5.51 15.09 2.12
CA LYS A 84 6.36 15.73 3.15
C LYS A 84 7.19 14.74 3.98
N TYR A 85 6.88 13.44 3.93
CA TYR A 85 7.61 12.40 4.63
C TYR A 85 8.62 11.65 3.75
N ASN A 86 8.62 11.85 2.42
CA ASN A 86 9.51 11.12 1.50
C ASN A 86 10.99 11.23 1.91
N PHE A 87 11.42 12.40 2.42
CA PHE A 87 12.82 12.61 2.80
C PHE A 87 13.31 11.72 3.97
N PHE A 88 12.43 11.04 4.68
CA PHE A 88 12.82 10.07 5.72
C PHE A 88 13.24 8.72 5.15
N PHE A 89 12.98 8.47 3.87
CA PHE A 89 13.28 7.20 3.24
C PHE A 89 14.61 7.24 2.48
N GLU A 90 15.28 6.09 2.45
CA GLU A 90 16.26 5.73 1.45
C GLU A 90 15.59 4.70 0.54
N GLU A 91 15.28 5.12 -0.69
CA GLU A 91 14.43 4.39 -1.61
C GLU A 91 15.22 3.53 -2.59
N ILE A 92 14.73 2.32 -2.83
CA ILE A 92 15.19 1.37 -3.83
C ILE A 92 14.01 1.13 -4.76
N LEU A 93 14.18 1.41 -6.05
CA LEU A 93 13.11 1.32 -7.04
C LEU A 93 13.37 0.13 -7.97
N ILE A 94 12.34 -0.69 -8.18
CA ILE A 94 12.35 -1.81 -9.13
C ILE A 94 11.36 -1.50 -10.23
N GLU A 95 11.86 -1.30 -11.47
CA GLU A 95 11.04 -1.02 -12.64
C GLU A 95 11.63 -1.74 -13.86
N PRO A 96 11.02 -2.85 -14.32
CA PRO A 96 11.54 -3.62 -15.43
C PRO A 96 11.35 -2.97 -16.80
N ILE A 97 10.40 -2.04 -16.96
CA ILE A 97 10.13 -1.38 -18.23
C ILE A 97 11.12 -0.25 -18.44
N LYS A 98 12.07 -0.45 -19.33
CA LYS A 98 13.19 0.50 -19.57
C LYS A 98 12.73 1.94 -19.88
N THR A 99 11.62 2.11 -20.58
CA THR A 99 11.07 3.45 -20.87
C THR A 99 10.56 4.15 -19.63
N GLU A 100 9.98 3.41 -18.69
CA GLU A 100 9.52 3.93 -17.40
C GLU A 100 10.72 4.14 -16.45
N ALA A 101 11.63 3.18 -16.37
CA ALA A 101 12.86 3.30 -15.60
C ALA A 101 13.69 4.54 -15.98
N LYS A 102 13.75 4.88 -17.27
CA LYS A 102 14.46 6.10 -17.74
C LYS A 102 13.91 7.39 -17.12
N LYS A 103 12.63 7.43 -16.77
CA LYS A 103 12.00 8.59 -16.08
C LYS A 103 12.46 8.73 -14.63
N LEU A 104 13.02 7.65 -14.04
CA LEU A 104 13.42 7.53 -12.64
C LEU A 104 14.94 7.64 -12.42
N LYS A 105 15.71 8.03 -13.44
CA LYS A 105 17.19 7.98 -13.43
C LYS A 105 17.90 8.78 -12.33
N ASN A 106 17.22 9.70 -11.69
CA ASN A 106 17.78 10.51 -10.60
C ASN A 106 17.79 9.79 -9.24
N ASN A 107 17.23 8.56 -9.17
CA ASN A 107 17.21 7.79 -7.93
C ASN A 107 18.52 7.00 -7.76
N LYS A 108 19.06 7.01 -6.55
CA LYS A 108 20.35 6.35 -6.21
C LYS A 108 20.34 4.85 -6.51
N TYR A 109 19.21 4.19 -6.22
CA TYR A 109 19.04 2.76 -6.43
C TYR A 109 17.84 2.51 -7.35
N LEU A 110 18.09 2.44 -8.65
CA LEU A 110 17.12 2.02 -9.66
C LEU A 110 17.58 0.70 -10.28
N ILE A 111 16.72 -0.31 -10.25
CA ILE A 111 17.01 -1.66 -10.74
C ILE A 111 16.02 -2.01 -11.86
N GLU A 112 16.56 -2.19 -13.08
CA GLU A 112 15.79 -2.53 -14.28
C GLU A 112 15.64 -4.06 -14.42
N LYS A 113 15.05 -4.73 -13.41
CA LYS A 113 14.78 -6.17 -13.38
C LYS A 113 13.38 -6.44 -12.90
N GLY A 114 12.86 -7.64 -13.15
CA GLY A 114 11.70 -8.15 -12.48
C GLY A 114 12.06 -8.78 -11.13
N LEU A 115 11.05 -8.95 -10.25
CA LEU A 115 11.17 -9.77 -9.05
C LEU A 115 10.26 -10.99 -9.15
N TRP A 116 10.75 -12.10 -8.61
CA TRP A 116 10.03 -13.38 -8.55
C TRP A 116 10.51 -14.20 -7.34
N SER A 117 9.88 -15.35 -7.10
CA SER A 117 10.26 -16.27 -6.01
C SER A 117 11.62 -16.95 -6.21
N GLU A 118 12.10 -16.98 -7.46
CA GLU A 118 13.37 -17.55 -7.87
C GLU A 118 13.96 -16.79 -9.06
N LYS A 119 15.25 -16.99 -9.32
CA LYS A 119 15.91 -16.38 -10.48
C LYS A 119 15.46 -17.09 -11.75
N LYS A 120 14.79 -16.36 -12.66
CA LYS A 120 14.33 -16.85 -13.96
C LYS A 120 13.92 -15.74 -14.90
N SER A 121 13.77 -16.05 -16.19
CA SER A 121 13.17 -15.13 -17.15
C SER A 121 11.65 -15.30 -17.18
N LYS A 122 10.94 -14.18 -17.30
CA LYS A 122 9.47 -14.12 -17.46
C LYS A 122 9.11 -13.24 -18.64
N ASN A 123 7.99 -13.53 -19.26
CA ASN A 123 7.38 -12.60 -20.21
C ASN A 123 6.67 -11.49 -19.42
N LEU A 124 6.88 -10.25 -19.84
CA LEU A 124 6.14 -9.08 -19.36
C LEU A 124 5.28 -8.57 -20.52
N TYR A 125 3.98 -8.63 -20.35
CA TYR A 125 2.99 -8.18 -21.34
C TYR A 125 2.78 -6.68 -21.19
N ILE A 126 3.22 -5.92 -22.19
CA ILE A 126 3.17 -4.46 -22.19
C ILE A 126 1.82 -3.98 -22.70
N LEU A 127 1.15 -3.18 -21.89
CA LEU A 127 -0.05 -2.47 -22.26
C LEU A 127 0.32 -1.05 -22.69
N GLY A 128 0.53 -0.84 -23.99
CA GLY A 128 1.19 0.38 -24.51
C GLY A 128 0.51 1.70 -24.15
N ARG A 129 -0.80 1.71 -23.93
CA ARG A 129 -1.54 2.90 -23.49
C ARG A 129 -1.73 2.97 -21.98
N ARG A 130 -1.40 1.90 -21.26
CA ARG A 130 -1.50 1.80 -19.80
C ARG A 130 -0.31 1.01 -19.24
N PRO A 131 0.90 1.53 -19.36
CA PRO A 131 2.10 0.80 -18.94
C PRO A 131 2.07 0.39 -17.46
N GLY A 132 1.39 1.16 -16.57
CA GLY A 132 1.19 0.79 -15.18
C GLY A 132 0.28 -0.42 -14.94
N SER A 133 -0.43 -0.88 -15.98
CA SER A 133 -1.20 -2.13 -15.94
C SER A 133 -0.48 -3.27 -16.68
N SER A 134 0.82 -3.09 -17.05
CA SER A 134 1.62 -4.17 -17.63
C SER A 134 1.94 -5.22 -16.57
N SER A 135 1.91 -6.50 -16.96
CA SER A 135 1.99 -7.62 -16.02
C SER A 135 2.80 -8.78 -16.58
N MET A 136 3.34 -9.62 -15.69
CA MET A 136 3.91 -10.93 -16.05
C MET A 136 2.82 -11.99 -16.28
N PHE A 137 1.55 -11.62 -16.19
CA PHE A 137 0.39 -12.42 -16.49
C PHE A 137 -0.40 -11.81 -17.64
N GLU A 138 -1.01 -12.63 -18.48
CA GLU A 138 -1.83 -12.15 -19.61
C GLU A 138 -3.09 -11.45 -19.09
N PRO A 139 -3.51 -10.31 -19.69
CA PRO A 139 -4.80 -9.71 -19.41
C PRO A 139 -5.96 -10.67 -19.70
N ASP A 140 -6.93 -10.70 -18.81
CA ASP A 140 -8.17 -11.47 -18.94
C ASP A 140 -9.34 -10.54 -19.27
N LYS A 141 -9.72 -10.51 -20.53
CA LYS A 141 -10.79 -9.63 -21.01
C LYS A 141 -12.16 -9.96 -20.40
N ASP A 142 -12.37 -11.19 -19.96
CA ASP A 142 -13.65 -11.64 -19.41
C ASP A 142 -13.92 -10.99 -18.04
N ASN A 143 -12.88 -10.48 -17.37
CA ASN A 143 -12.96 -9.78 -16.09
C ASN A 143 -12.91 -8.24 -16.19
N PHE A 144 -12.83 -7.68 -17.40
CA PHE A 144 -12.68 -6.22 -17.57
C PHE A 144 -13.88 -5.41 -17.08
N ASP A 145 -15.08 -5.94 -17.17
CA ASP A 145 -16.31 -5.29 -16.70
C ASP A 145 -16.32 -5.17 -15.16
N ILE A 146 -15.78 -6.15 -14.43
CA ILE A 146 -15.60 -6.10 -12.97
C ILE A 146 -14.72 -4.90 -12.58
N HIS A 147 -13.72 -4.57 -13.40
CA HIS A 147 -12.83 -3.42 -13.24
C HIS A 147 -13.41 -2.12 -13.81
N ASN A 148 -14.69 -2.07 -14.18
CA ASN A 148 -15.32 -0.93 -14.86
C ASN A 148 -14.67 -0.49 -16.18
N ILE A 149 -13.94 -1.39 -16.83
CA ILE A 149 -13.36 -1.13 -18.15
C ILE A 149 -14.48 -1.36 -19.17
N LYS A 150 -14.86 -0.30 -19.86
CA LYS A 150 -15.92 -0.37 -20.87
C LYS A 150 -15.38 -0.97 -22.18
N ALA A 151 -16.23 -1.61 -22.98
CA ALA A 151 -15.83 -2.22 -24.26
C ALA A 151 -15.06 -1.25 -25.18
N LYS A 152 -15.44 0.04 -25.22
CA LYS A 152 -14.74 1.09 -25.99
C LYS A 152 -13.31 1.35 -25.52
N ASP A 153 -12.98 0.97 -24.28
CA ASP A 153 -11.68 1.21 -23.65
C ASP A 153 -10.79 -0.04 -23.68
N TYR A 154 -11.27 -1.18 -24.20
CA TYR A 154 -10.53 -2.45 -24.26
C TYR A 154 -9.21 -2.34 -25.04
N GLU A 155 -9.18 -1.51 -26.08
CA GLU A 155 -7.96 -1.25 -26.85
C GLU A 155 -6.83 -0.64 -26.01
N ASN A 156 -7.16 0.05 -24.90
CA ASN A 156 -6.16 0.60 -23.98
C ASN A 156 -5.45 -0.48 -23.16
N TYR A 157 -6.08 -1.66 -23.03
CA TYR A 157 -5.57 -2.81 -22.28
C TYR A 157 -5.06 -3.93 -23.20
N LYS A 158 -4.90 -3.63 -24.50
CA LYS A 158 -4.35 -4.56 -25.45
C LYS A 158 -2.84 -4.70 -25.23
N VAL A 159 -2.35 -5.93 -25.26
CA VAL A 159 -0.92 -6.20 -25.28
C VAL A 159 -0.35 -5.68 -26.59
N THR A 160 0.56 -4.72 -26.52
CA THR A 160 1.23 -4.10 -27.67
C THR A 160 2.62 -4.65 -27.89
N ASP A 161 3.21 -5.22 -26.83
CA ASP A 161 4.54 -5.85 -26.88
C ASP A 161 4.65 -6.89 -25.76
N THR A 162 5.60 -7.82 -25.91
CA THR A 162 5.95 -8.82 -24.91
C THR A 162 7.46 -8.81 -24.71
N LEU A 163 7.91 -8.33 -23.54
CA LEU A 163 9.31 -8.26 -23.22
C LEU A 163 9.74 -9.46 -22.39
N LYS A 164 10.89 -10.05 -22.73
CA LYS A 164 11.52 -11.04 -21.86
C LYS A 164 12.31 -10.29 -20.77
N VAL A 165 11.92 -10.47 -19.52
CA VAL A 165 12.51 -9.79 -18.37
C VAL A 165 13.22 -10.81 -17.49
N GLU A 166 14.48 -10.52 -17.16
CA GLU A 166 15.22 -11.28 -16.17
C GLU A 166 14.75 -10.91 -14.77
N CYS A 167 14.29 -11.93 -14.03
CA CYS A 167 13.83 -11.79 -12.66
C CYS A 167 14.86 -12.34 -11.68
N ASP A 168 14.95 -11.72 -10.53
CA ASP A 168 15.73 -12.18 -9.39
C ASP A 168 14.83 -12.26 -8.13
N THR A 169 15.35 -12.79 -7.05
CA THR A 169 14.63 -12.72 -5.77
C THR A 169 14.90 -11.36 -5.10
N LEU A 170 13.92 -10.87 -4.36
CA LEU A 170 14.09 -9.67 -3.54
C LEU A 170 15.32 -9.80 -2.62
N SER A 171 15.46 -10.95 -1.97
CA SER A 171 16.58 -11.23 -1.07
C SER A 171 17.94 -11.11 -1.77
N ASN A 172 18.10 -11.70 -2.95
CA ASN A 172 19.37 -11.63 -3.67
C ASN A 172 19.71 -10.20 -4.08
N LEU A 173 18.74 -9.43 -4.57
CA LEU A 173 18.98 -8.05 -4.97
C LEU A 173 19.41 -7.17 -3.79
N LEU A 174 18.75 -7.28 -2.64
CA LEU A 174 19.14 -6.51 -1.47
C LEU A 174 20.53 -6.87 -0.96
N LEU A 175 20.89 -8.17 -0.96
CA LEU A 175 22.22 -8.62 -0.57
C LEU A 175 23.31 -8.13 -1.52
N GLN A 176 23.05 -8.10 -2.84
CA GLN A 176 23.98 -7.51 -3.83
C GLN A 176 24.23 -6.02 -3.60
N LEU A 177 23.26 -5.30 -3.04
CA LEU A 177 23.39 -3.90 -2.63
C LEU A 177 23.98 -3.71 -1.22
N ASN A 178 24.41 -4.79 -0.56
CA ASN A 178 24.86 -4.80 0.85
C ASN A 178 23.77 -4.31 1.83
N ILE A 179 22.50 -4.52 1.50
CA ILE A 179 21.37 -4.15 2.34
C ILE A 179 20.90 -5.40 3.10
N ASN A 180 21.11 -5.38 4.41
CA ASN A 180 20.79 -6.52 5.30
C ASN A 180 19.46 -6.36 6.03
N LYS A 181 18.84 -5.18 5.98
CA LYS A 181 17.54 -4.88 6.59
C LYS A 181 16.69 -4.08 5.61
N LEU A 182 15.40 -4.41 5.60
CA LEU A 182 14.38 -3.68 4.84
C LEU A 182 13.29 -3.26 5.83
N ASP A 183 12.98 -1.97 5.87
CA ASP A 183 12.02 -1.43 6.84
C ASP A 183 10.62 -1.29 6.24
N TYR A 184 10.52 -0.91 4.97
CA TYR A 184 9.26 -0.75 4.25
C TYR A 184 9.33 -1.43 2.87
N LEU A 185 8.29 -2.19 2.55
CA LEU A 185 8.12 -2.87 1.25
C LEU A 185 6.78 -2.48 0.64
N LYS A 186 6.80 -1.87 -0.56
CA LYS A 186 5.62 -1.71 -1.41
C LYS A 186 5.72 -2.68 -2.59
N ILE A 187 4.62 -3.39 -2.89
CA ILE A 187 4.51 -4.28 -4.03
C ILE A 187 3.25 -3.96 -4.81
N ASP A 188 3.42 -3.64 -6.08
CA ASP A 188 2.37 -3.34 -7.04
C ASP A 188 2.88 -3.81 -8.40
N THR A 189 2.71 -5.07 -8.68
CA THR A 189 3.29 -5.77 -9.84
C THR A 189 2.26 -6.37 -10.77
N GLN A 190 1.00 -6.00 -10.51
CA GLN A 190 -0.13 -6.38 -11.34
C GLN A 190 -0.27 -7.91 -11.46
N GLY A 191 -0.19 -8.61 -10.30
CA GLY A 191 -0.45 -10.04 -10.15
C GLY A 191 0.74 -10.89 -9.67
N ALA A 192 1.98 -10.36 -9.65
CA ALA A 192 3.15 -11.12 -9.20
C ALA A 192 3.48 -10.95 -7.70
N GLU A 193 2.61 -10.30 -6.93
CA GLU A 193 2.83 -9.91 -5.53
C GLU A 193 3.22 -11.09 -4.65
N LEU A 194 2.51 -12.22 -4.77
CA LEU A 194 2.81 -13.43 -3.99
C LEU A 194 4.20 -13.99 -4.33
N GLU A 195 4.59 -13.96 -5.59
CA GLU A 195 5.90 -14.44 -6.01
C GLU A 195 7.03 -13.51 -5.52
N VAL A 196 6.82 -12.21 -5.53
CA VAL A 196 7.76 -11.23 -4.92
C VAL A 196 7.91 -11.48 -3.42
N LEU A 197 6.79 -11.70 -2.70
CA LEU A 197 6.81 -12.01 -1.27
C LEU A 197 7.58 -13.31 -0.97
N LYS A 198 7.39 -14.37 -1.77
CA LYS A 198 8.17 -15.61 -1.64
C LYS A 198 9.66 -15.37 -1.85
N GLY A 199 10.02 -14.46 -2.73
CA GLY A 199 11.40 -14.03 -2.98
C GLY A 199 12.03 -13.22 -1.86
N MET A 200 11.25 -12.77 -0.88
CA MET A 200 11.69 -12.01 0.29
C MET A 200 12.58 -12.84 1.25
N LYS A 201 12.40 -14.15 1.29
CA LYS A 201 13.17 -15.11 2.12
C LYS A 201 13.18 -14.70 3.61
N ASN A 202 14.35 -14.30 4.12
CA ASN A 202 14.57 -13.94 5.53
C ASN A 202 14.33 -12.47 5.85
N PHE A 203 14.10 -11.63 4.86
CA PHE A 203 13.76 -10.23 5.12
C PHE A 203 12.39 -10.13 5.78
N ARG A 204 12.29 -9.28 6.79
CA ARG A 204 11.05 -9.05 7.55
C ARG A 204 10.82 -7.55 7.71
N PRO A 205 10.24 -6.88 6.69
CA PRO A 205 9.93 -5.46 6.77
C PRO A 205 8.99 -5.14 7.94
N LEU A 206 9.10 -3.94 8.48
CA LEU A 206 8.24 -3.45 9.56
C LEU A 206 6.84 -3.06 9.07
N LEU A 207 6.74 -2.75 7.77
CA LEU A 207 5.48 -2.46 7.11
C LEU A 207 5.54 -2.95 5.66
N ILE A 208 4.50 -3.64 5.22
CA ILE A 208 4.34 -4.11 3.85
C ILE A 208 3.03 -3.53 3.30
N LYS A 209 3.10 -2.86 2.16
CA LYS A 209 1.95 -2.46 1.36
C LYS A 209 1.91 -3.33 0.11
N VAL A 210 0.76 -3.95 -0.16
CA VAL A 210 0.56 -4.82 -1.33
C VAL A 210 -0.74 -4.44 -2.03
N GLU A 211 -0.71 -4.29 -3.36
CA GLU A 211 -1.93 -4.32 -4.15
C GLU A 211 -2.40 -5.76 -4.31
N ALA A 212 -3.59 -6.07 -3.81
CA ALA A 212 -4.15 -7.41 -3.85
C ALA A 212 -5.30 -7.49 -4.86
N HIS A 213 -5.23 -8.46 -5.77
CA HIS A 213 -6.28 -8.72 -6.75
C HIS A 213 -7.35 -9.64 -6.15
N ILE A 214 -8.51 -9.09 -5.83
CA ILE A 214 -9.67 -9.85 -5.34
C ILE A 214 -10.36 -10.54 -6.50
N PHE A 215 -10.58 -9.79 -7.59
CA PHE A 215 -10.97 -10.30 -8.90
C PHE A 215 -9.88 -9.89 -9.89
N SER A 216 -9.00 -10.81 -10.25
CA SER A 216 -7.87 -10.45 -11.10
C SER A 216 -8.30 -10.06 -12.50
N MET A 217 -7.67 -9.02 -13.02
CA MET A 217 -7.74 -8.63 -14.43
C MET A 217 -6.80 -9.47 -15.32
N TYR A 218 -6.06 -10.42 -14.73
CA TYR A 218 -5.06 -11.23 -15.41
C TYR A 218 -5.29 -12.69 -15.16
N LYS A 219 -4.96 -13.52 -16.17
CA LYS A 219 -5.11 -14.99 -16.15
C LYS A 219 -4.10 -15.63 -15.21
N GLY A 220 -4.56 -16.53 -14.36
CA GLY A 220 -3.71 -17.36 -13.53
C GLY A 220 -3.06 -16.67 -12.33
N VAL A 221 -3.43 -15.45 -12.02
CA VAL A 221 -3.02 -14.77 -10.78
C VAL A 221 -3.58 -15.51 -9.58
N PRO A 222 -2.76 -15.83 -8.57
CA PRO A 222 -3.24 -16.46 -7.34
C PRO A 222 -4.29 -15.58 -6.64
N GLY A 223 -5.34 -16.20 -6.11
CA GLY A 223 -6.35 -15.46 -5.34
C GLY A 223 -5.73 -14.75 -4.13
N TRP A 224 -6.26 -13.59 -3.81
CA TRP A 224 -5.77 -12.72 -2.71
C TRP A 224 -5.69 -13.42 -1.34
N ASN A 225 -6.56 -14.40 -1.10
CA ASN A 225 -6.51 -15.23 0.11
C ASN A 225 -5.15 -15.92 0.30
N LYS A 226 -4.53 -16.43 -0.79
CA LYS A 226 -3.20 -17.06 -0.72
C LYS A 226 -2.10 -16.07 -0.31
N LEU A 227 -2.24 -14.80 -0.70
CA LEU A 227 -1.34 -13.74 -0.27
C LEU A 227 -1.51 -13.46 1.23
N LEU A 228 -2.77 -13.38 1.71
CA LEU A 228 -3.07 -13.20 3.12
C LEU A 228 -2.54 -14.36 3.96
N ASP A 229 -2.82 -15.60 3.54
CA ASP A 229 -2.35 -16.81 4.23
C ASP A 229 -0.82 -16.83 4.33
N TYR A 230 -0.12 -16.54 3.22
CA TYR A 230 1.34 -16.51 3.19
C TYR A 230 1.92 -15.45 4.15
N LEU A 231 1.37 -14.24 4.18
CA LEU A 231 1.83 -13.20 5.12
C LEU A 231 1.48 -13.54 6.58
N TYR A 232 0.33 -14.18 6.81
CA TYR A 232 -0.04 -14.65 8.14
C TYR A 232 0.93 -15.72 8.67
N GLU A 233 1.33 -16.67 7.81
CA GLU A 233 2.36 -17.69 8.14
C GLU A 233 3.73 -17.05 8.47
N LEU A 234 4.04 -15.90 7.86
CA LEU A 234 5.24 -15.11 8.17
C LEU A 234 5.07 -14.18 9.38
N ASN A 235 4.01 -14.36 10.17
CA ASN A 235 3.67 -13.56 11.34
C ASN A 235 3.36 -12.09 11.05
N TYR A 236 2.65 -11.81 9.94
CA TYR A 236 2.09 -10.49 9.63
C TYR A 236 0.58 -10.49 9.82
N ILE A 237 0.03 -9.30 10.11
CA ILE A 237 -1.42 -9.07 10.15
C ILE A 237 -1.77 -7.88 9.27
N ALA A 238 -2.90 -7.97 8.58
CA ALA A 238 -3.47 -6.85 7.85
C ALA A 238 -4.07 -5.86 8.85
N ILE A 239 -3.77 -4.56 8.67
CA ILE A 239 -4.24 -3.49 9.56
C ILE A 239 -5.05 -2.43 8.84
N ASP A 240 -4.95 -2.36 7.53
CA ASP A 240 -5.68 -1.38 6.73
C ASP A 240 -5.95 -1.93 5.34
N LEU A 241 -7.07 -1.51 4.74
CA LEU A 241 -7.49 -1.90 3.40
C LEU A 241 -8.14 -0.70 2.71
N LYS A 242 -7.52 -0.26 1.61
CA LYS A 242 -8.06 0.77 0.73
C LYS A 242 -8.52 0.10 -0.56
N GLY A 243 -9.83 0.07 -0.80
CA GLY A 243 -10.39 -0.52 -2.02
C GLY A 243 -10.11 0.34 -3.25
N ILE A 244 -9.67 -0.29 -4.32
CA ILE A 244 -9.43 0.29 -5.63
C ILE A 244 -10.41 -0.37 -6.63
N GLY A 245 -10.85 0.37 -7.66
CA GLY A 245 -11.63 -0.19 -8.76
C GLY A 245 -13.14 -0.06 -8.60
N ASN A 246 -13.91 -1.14 -8.71
CA ASN A 246 -15.36 -1.10 -8.86
C ASN A 246 -16.11 -0.68 -7.58
N HIS A 247 -16.73 0.49 -7.60
CA HIS A 247 -17.54 1.00 -6.48
C HIS A 247 -19.00 0.48 -6.49
N ASN A 248 -19.39 -0.32 -7.47
CA ASN A 248 -20.75 -0.87 -7.56
C ASN A 248 -20.93 -2.15 -6.73
N THR A 249 -19.84 -2.72 -6.25
CA THR A 249 -19.83 -3.91 -5.39
C THR A 249 -19.35 -3.55 -3.98
N ARG A 250 -19.74 -4.38 -2.99
CA ARG A 250 -19.24 -4.24 -1.61
C ARG A 250 -17.77 -4.64 -1.49
N LEU A 251 -17.32 -5.54 -2.36
CA LEU A 251 -15.94 -6.00 -2.43
C LEU A 251 -15.27 -5.33 -3.63
N PRO A 252 -14.15 -4.61 -3.44
CA PRO A 252 -13.43 -4.01 -4.55
C PRO A 252 -12.81 -5.10 -5.44
N ALA A 253 -12.53 -4.76 -6.70
CA ALA A 253 -11.81 -5.66 -7.61
C ALA A 253 -10.34 -5.80 -7.20
N GLU A 254 -9.76 -4.70 -6.73
CA GLU A 254 -8.39 -4.59 -6.24
C GLU A 254 -8.40 -3.81 -4.93
N ALA A 255 -7.44 -4.07 -4.06
CA ALA A 255 -7.27 -3.35 -2.81
C ALA A 255 -5.79 -3.21 -2.43
N ASP A 256 -5.41 -2.01 -2.00
CA ASP A 256 -4.17 -1.82 -1.27
C ASP A 256 -4.34 -2.31 0.16
N ILE A 257 -3.51 -3.24 0.60
CA ILE A 257 -3.55 -3.78 1.96
C ILE A 257 -2.23 -3.48 2.66
N ILE A 258 -2.33 -2.95 3.89
CA ILE A 258 -1.18 -2.71 4.75
C ILE A 258 -1.06 -3.84 5.77
N PHE A 259 0.14 -4.37 5.87
CA PHE A 259 0.50 -5.40 6.85
C PHE A 259 1.61 -4.89 7.77
N ILE A 260 1.55 -5.31 9.03
CA ILE A 260 2.62 -5.12 10.00
C ILE A 260 2.92 -6.46 10.69
N PRO A 261 4.10 -6.63 11.34
CA PRO A 261 4.37 -7.79 12.16
C PRO A 261 3.29 -7.97 13.22
N ASN A 262 2.87 -9.21 13.46
CA ASN A 262 1.81 -9.53 14.42
C ASN A 262 2.26 -9.26 15.85
N PHE A 263 1.91 -8.12 16.39
CA PHE A 263 2.25 -7.69 17.74
C PHE A 263 1.59 -8.52 18.85
N SER A 264 0.76 -9.50 18.51
CA SER A 264 0.11 -10.40 19.48
C SER A 264 0.88 -11.69 19.71
N ASN A 265 1.86 -12.03 18.86
CA ASN A 265 2.72 -13.18 19.02
C ASN A 265 4.21 -12.79 19.19
N ASP A 266 5.03 -13.72 19.66
CA ASP A 266 6.41 -13.40 20.04
C ASP A 266 7.31 -13.15 18.82
N ASP A 267 7.08 -13.81 17.69
CA ASP A 267 7.89 -13.59 16.49
C ASP A 267 7.63 -12.24 15.86
N GLY A 268 6.36 -11.83 15.77
CA GLY A 268 6.03 -10.48 15.33
C GLY A 268 6.56 -9.40 16.27
N LYS A 269 6.49 -9.62 17.59
CA LYS A 269 7.11 -8.71 18.57
C LYS A 269 8.61 -8.58 18.37
N LYS A 270 9.34 -9.69 18.15
CA LYS A 270 10.79 -9.66 17.86
C LYS A 270 11.12 -8.79 16.67
N ILE A 271 10.34 -8.89 15.57
CA ILE A 271 10.53 -8.04 14.38
C ILE A 271 10.38 -6.55 14.75
N ILE A 272 9.33 -6.19 15.50
CA ILE A 272 9.07 -4.81 15.94
C ILE A 272 10.23 -4.30 16.81
N PHE A 273 10.66 -5.08 17.81
CA PHE A 273 11.69 -4.65 18.75
C PHE A 273 13.09 -4.52 18.13
N GLN A 274 13.36 -5.19 17.01
CA GLN A 274 14.64 -5.04 16.29
C GLN A 274 14.86 -3.62 15.71
N SER A 275 13.80 -2.88 15.46
CA SER A 275 13.85 -1.51 14.89
C SER A 275 12.62 -0.71 15.31
N LYS A 276 12.37 -0.63 16.62
CA LYS A 276 11.16 -0.03 17.21
C LYS A 276 10.95 1.43 16.80
N GLU A 277 12.02 2.23 16.71
CA GLU A 277 11.95 3.64 16.34
C GLU A 277 11.48 3.82 14.89
N LYS A 278 11.95 2.96 13.98
CA LYS A 278 11.50 2.94 12.58
C LYS A 278 10.07 2.43 12.47
N PHE A 279 9.68 1.43 13.28
CA PHE A 279 8.30 0.96 13.34
C PHE A 279 7.35 2.08 13.78
N LEU A 280 7.66 2.77 14.88
CA LEU A 280 6.89 3.92 15.36
C LEU A 280 6.78 5.01 14.28
N SER A 281 7.90 5.32 13.60
CA SER A 281 7.94 6.30 12.52
C SER A 281 7.04 5.90 11.34
N LEU A 282 7.08 4.65 10.90
CA LEU A 282 6.20 4.13 9.83
C LEU A 282 4.72 4.23 10.22
N MET A 283 4.36 3.85 11.46
CA MET A 283 2.98 3.95 11.93
C MET A 283 2.47 5.41 11.93
N LEU A 284 3.34 6.38 12.26
CA LEU A 284 3.02 7.82 12.18
C LEU A 284 2.88 8.28 10.74
N ILE A 285 3.81 7.90 9.85
CA ILE A 285 3.80 8.24 8.42
C ILE A 285 2.52 7.72 7.75
N PHE A 286 2.11 6.49 8.05
CA PHE A 286 0.92 5.86 7.49
C PHE A 286 -0.38 6.22 8.24
N GLY A 287 -0.32 7.14 9.21
CA GLY A 287 -1.51 7.64 9.91
C GLY A 287 -2.17 6.64 10.85
N GLN A 288 -1.50 5.55 11.23
CA GLN A 288 -2.03 4.47 12.07
C GLN A 288 -1.97 4.79 13.57
N ILE A 289 -2.34 6.01 13.94
CA ILE A 289 -2.10 6.59 15.28
C ILE A 289 -2.87 5.85 16.38
N ASN A 290 -4.15 5.55 16.13
CA ASN A 290 -4.98 4.87 17.14
C ASN A 290 -4.49 3.44 17.39
N LEU A 291 -4.12 2.73 16.32
CA LEU A 291 -3.53 1.39 16.45
C LEU A 291 -2.17 1.46 17.12
N LEU A 292 -1.35 2.45 16.80
CA LEU A 292 -0.06 2.67 17.45
C LEU A 292 -0.20 2.86 18.96
N LYS A 293 -1.19 3.61 19.45
CA LYS A 293 -1.48 3.75 20.89
C LYS A 293 -1.79 2.40 21.54
N ILE A 294 -2.56 1.55 20.87
CA ILE A 294 -2.88 0.20 21.36
C ILE A 294 -1.63 -0.66 21.42
N ILE A 295 -0.83 -0.67 20.35
CA ILE A 295 0.41 -1.46 20.26
C ILE A 295 1.41 -0.99 21.32
N SER A 296 1.60 0.32 21.46
CA SER A 296 2.53 0.90 22.45
C SER A 296 2.19 0.47 23.88
N ARG A 297 0.91 0.49 24.26
CA ARG A 297 0.48 0.00 25.58
C ARG A 297 0.75 -1.50 25.76
N ARG A 298 0.43 -2.33 24.73
CA ARG A 298 0.63 -3.79 24.82
C ARG A 298 2.08 -4.21 24.87
N LEU A 299 2.95 -3.47 24.19
CA LEU A 299 4.35 -3.80 24.05
C LEU A 299 5.26 -2.96 24.98
N ASN A 300 4.68 -2.10 25.82
CA ASN A 300 5.43 -1.13 26.67
C ASN A 300 6.43 -0.29 25.84
N LEU A 301 6.03 0.12 24.62
CA LEU A 301 6.83 1.04 23.82
C LEU A 301 6.57 2.45 24.31
N SER A 302 7.65 3.18 24.73
CA SER A 302 7.51 4.57 25.10
C SER A 302 7.22 5.41 23.85
N ILE A 303 6.13 6.15 23.92
CA ILE A 303 5.74 7.20 22.97
C ILE A 303 5.73 8.57 23.68
N ASP A 304 6.25 8.62 24.91
CA ASP A 304 6.33 9.83 25.71
C ASP A 304 7.30 10.83 25.06
N GLY A 305 6.91 12.09 25.04
CA GLY A 305 7.69 13.15 24.41
C GLY A 305 7.46 13.33 22.90
N LEU A 306 6.55 12.57 22.29
CA LEU A 306 6.04 12.85 20.95
C LEU A 306 5.02 14.00 21.04
N GLU A 307 5.42 15.20 20.57
CA GLU A 307 4.68 16.46 20.81
C GLU A 307 3.29 16.52 20.19
N ASN A 308 3.07 15.81 19.07
CA ASN A 308 1.82 15.87 18.30
C ASN A 308 0.88 14.69 18.54
N PHE A 309 1.12 13.92 19.60
CA PHE A 309 0.35 12.70 19.90
C PHE A 309 -0.93 12.99 20.71
N GLN A 310 -1.61 14.11 20.42
CA GLN A 310 -2.81 14.49 21.15
C GLN A 310 -4.03 13.65 20.77
N ASP A 311 -4.88 13.40 21.78
CA ASP A 311 -6.10 12.62 21.63
C ASP A 311 -7.16 13.35 20.81
N PHE A 312 -7.28 13.03 19.53
CA PHE A 312 -8.35 13.52 18.68
C PHE A 312 -9.66 12.71 18.78
N TYR A 313 -9.64 11.51 19.36
CA TYR A 313 -10.77 10.59 19.28
C TYR A 313 -11.27 9.95 20.58
N PHE A 314 -10.73 10.26 21.75
CA PHE A 314 -11.12 9.61 23.02
C PHE A 314 -11.49 10.58 24.16
N ASN A 315 -12.04 11.75 23.82
CA ASN A 315 -12.74 12.61 24.76
C ASN A 315 -14.28 12.59 24.58
#